data_113fc505c5c5f43a8bcc7d49142d0a0b
#
_entry.id   113fc505c5c5f43a8bcc7d49142d0a0b
#
_cell.length_a   1.000
_cell.length_b   1.000
_cell.length_c   1.000
_cell.angle_alpha   90.00
_cell.angle_beta   90.00
_cell.angle_gamma   90.00
#
_symmetry.space_group_name_H-M   'P 1'
#
loop_
_entity.id
_entity.type
_entity.pdbx_description
1 polymer ?
#
loop_
_entity_poly.entity_id
_entity_poly.type
_entity_poly.pdbx_seq_one_letter_code
_entity_poly.pdbx_strand_id
1 'polypeptide(L)'
;MHCPFCRHPDSRVIDSRTSDDGLSIRRRRQCPECGGRFSTIETASLNVIKRSGVIEPFSREKVMSGVRKACQGRPVTEADLAMLAQSVEESVRQTGSSQIDTNEIGLAILGPLRELDEVAYLRFASVYRAFESLEDFESSIAELRADHADRTARPAVPE
;
A
#
# COMPACT_ATOMS: atom_id res chain seq x y z
N MET A 1 -8.00 22.50 18.84
CA MET A 1 -9.00 21.54 18.34
C MET A 1 -10.27 21.69 19.17
N HIS A 2 -11.42 21.87 18.53
CA HIS A 2 -12.69 22.10 19.22
C HIS A 2 -13.11 20.92 20.08
N CYS A 3 -13.69 21.22 21.23
CA CYS A 3 -14.28 20.22 22.11
C CYS A 3 -15.54 19.61 21.45
N PRO A 4 -15.65 18.26 21.37
CA PRO A 4 -16.83 17.62 20.77
C PRO A 4 -18.12 17.79 21.62
N PHE A 5 -17.99 18.15 22.88
CA PHE A 5 -19.12 18.26 23.81
C PHE A 5 -19.71 19.69 23.87
N CYS A 6 -18.85 20.70 24.09
CA CYS A 6 -19.30 22.09 24.24
C CYS A 6 -18.83 23.03 23.12
N ARG A 7 -18.08 22.51 22.13
CA ARG A 7 -17.52 23.24 20.99
C ARG A 7 -16.54 24.36 21.36
N HIS A 8 -16.05 24.41 22.60
CA HIS A 8 -14.98 25.32 22.96
C HIS A 8 -13.80 25.17 22.00
N PRO A 9 -13.18 26.27 21.51
CA PRO A 9 -12.21 26.22 20.41
C PRO A 9 -10.90 25.53 20.77
N ASP A 10 -10.58 25.41 22.05
CA ASP A 10 -9.31 24.87 22.51
C ASP A 10 -9.48 23.61 23.41
N SER A 11 -8.43 22.81 23.49
CA SER A 11 -8.32 21.62 24.33
C SER A 11 -6.89 21.32 24.68
N ARG A 12 -6.61 20.89 25.91
CA ARG A 12 -5.28 20.49 26.37
C ARG A 12 -5.04 19.02 26.10
N VAL A 13 -3.82 18.69 25.65
CA VAL A 13 -3.34 17.31 25.62
C VAL A 13 -2.88 16.92 27.01
N ILE A 14 -3.44 15.85 27.57
CA ILE A 14 -3.12 15.35 28.90
C ILE A 14 -2.31 14.04 28.85
N ASP A 15 -2.34 13.30 27.73
CA ASP A 15 -1.56 12.08 27.51
C ASP A 15 -1.34 11.90 25.99
N SER A 16 -0.20 11.34 25.61
CA SER A 16 0.15 11.00 24.21
C SER A 16 0.81 9.65 24.18
N ARG A 17 0.35 8.78 23.29
CA ARG A 17 0.94 7.45 23.07
C ARG A 17 1.06 7.19 21.59
N THR A 18 2.23 6.75 21.18
CA THR A 18 2.46 6.26 19.82
C THR A 18 1.87 4.85 19.68
N SER A 19 1.26 4.53 18.56
CA SER A 19 0.84 3.18 18.22
C SER A 19 2.05 2.24 18.04
N ASP A 20 1.83 0.93 18.16
CA ASP A 20 2.89 -0.08 18.06
C ASP A 20 3.58 -0.08 16.69
N ASP A 21 2.86 0.31 15.64
CA ASP A 21 3.39 0.48 14.28
C ASP A 21 4.16 1.80 14.06
N GLY A 22 4.18 2.71 15.04
CA GLY A 22 4.82 4.03 14.95
C GLY A 22 4.14 5.02 14.01
N LEU A 23 3.07 4.64 13.31
CA LEU A 23 2.44 5.43 12.26
C LEU A 23 1.31 6.35 12.74
N SER A 24 0.88 6.19 14.00
CA SER A 24 -0.16 7.04 14.58
C SER A 24 0.17 7.42 16.03
N ILE A 25 -0.36 8.58 16.43
CA ILE A 25 -0.26 9.08 17.80
C ILE A 25 -1.67 9.26 18.34
N ARG A 26 -2.00 8.53 19.39
CA ARG A 26 -3.23 8.73 20.16
C ARG A 26 -2.99 9.78 21.23
N ARG A 27 -3.74 10.89 21.18
CA ARG A 27 -3.70 11.93 22.20
C ARG A 27 -4.99 11.95 23.00
N ARG A 28 -4.87 11.91 24.32
CA ARG A 28 -5.98 12.16 25.23
C ARG A 28 -6.04 13.65 25.56
N ARG A 29 -7.19 14.25 25.34
CA ARG A 29 -7.42 15.69 25.51
C ARG A 29 -8.45 15.96 26.56
N GLN A 30 -8.35 17.14 27.17
CA GLN A 30 -9.34 17.66 28.11
C GLN A 30 -9.73 19.08 27.71
N CYS A 31 -11.03 19.35 27.73
CA CYS A 31 -11.56 20.70 27.51
C CYS A 31 -11.38 21.54 28.78
N PRO A 32 -10.83 22.75 28.69
CA PRO A 32 -10.69 23.64 29.86
C PRO A 32 -12.03 24.17 30.34
N GLU A 33 -13.04 24.28 29.48
CA GLU A 33 -14.35 24.86 29.80
C GLU A 33 -15.29 23.85 30.47
N CYS A 34 -15.57 22.72 29.80
CA CYS A 34 -16.53 21.73 30.32
C CYS A 34 -15.88 20.55 31.06
N GLY A 35 -14.54 20.48 31.14
CA GLY A 35 -13.82 19.39 31.75
C GLY A 35 -13.90 18.05 30.99
N GLY A 36 -14.67 17.98 29.91
CA GLY A 36 -14.88 16.78 29.10
C GLY A 36 -13.58 16.24 28.52
N ARG A 37 -13.41 14.90 28.58
CA ARG A 37 -12.22 14.20 28.06
C ARG A 37 -12.56 13.45 26.79
N PHE A 38 -11.70 13.55 25.78
CA PHE A 38 -11.83 12.85 24.52
C PHE A 38 -10.46 12.46 23.96
N SER A 39 -10.44 11.51 23.04
CA SER A 39 -9.21 11.08 22.37
C SER A 39 -9.21 11.51 20.92
N THR A 40 -8.03 11.87 20.41
CA THR A 40 -7.78 12.10 18.99
C THR A 40 -6.70 11.15 18.50
N ILE A 41 -6.74 10.80 17.23
CA ILE A 41 -5.71 10.01 16.57
C ILE A 41 -5.15 10.88 15.45
N GLU A 42 -3.85 11.09 15.48
CA GLU A 42 -3.09 11.70 14.38
C GLU A 42 -2.37 10.57 13.66
N THR A 43 -2.59 10.46 12.36
CA THR A 43 -1.96 9.41 11.53
C THR A 43 -1.17 10.07 10.42
N ALA A 44 0.03 9.56 10.15
CA ALA A 44 0.79 9.96 8.97
C ALA A 44 0.02 9.54 7.71
N SER A 45 -0.59 10.50 7.02
CA SER A 45 -1.39 10.24 5.84
C SER A 45 -0.49 10.04 4.61
N LEU A 46 -0.75 8.96 3.88
CA LEU A 46 -0.26 8.77 2.52
C LEU A 46 -1.47 8.95 1.59
N ASN A 47 -1.36 9.86 0.64
CA ASN A 47 -2.45 10.17 -0.28
C ASN A 47 -2.12 9.70 -1.70
N VAL A 48 -3.15 9.32 -2.45
CA VAL A 48 -3.07 8.86 -3.83
C VAL A 48 -3.72 9.87 -4.74
N ILE A 49 -2.99 10.30 -5.76
CA ILE A 49 -3.49 11.17 -6.82
C ILE A 49 -4.02 10.28 -7.94
N LYS A 50 -5.31 10.38 -8.21
CA LYS A 50 -5.93 9.67 -9.34
C LYS A 50 -5.63 10.37 -10.67
N ARG A 51 -5.77 9.64 -11.77
CA ARG A 51 -5.68 10.22 -13.13
C ARG A 51 -6.62 11.42 -13.36
N SER A 52 -7.72 11.48 -12.62
CA SER A 52 -8.67 12.62 -12.62
C SER A 52 -8.21 13.82 -11.79
N GLY A 53 -7.06 13.75 -11.11
CA GLY A 53 -6.58 14.76 -10.18
C GLY A 53 -7.20 14.70 -8.78
N VAL A 54 -8.15 13.80 -8.54
CA VAL A 54 -8.75 13.61 -7.21
C VAL A 54 -7.74 12.98 -6.27
N ILE A 55 -7.61 13.55 -5.07
CA ILE A 55 -6.74 13.03 -4.01
C ILE A 55 -7.58 12.23 -3.03
N GLU A 56 -7.14 11.01 -2.72
CA GLU A 56 -7.77 10.14 -1.71
C GLU A 56 -6.71 9.48 -0.83
N PRO A 57 -7.05 9.05 0.40
CA PRO A 57 -6.13 8.28 1.22
C PRO A 57 -5.73 6.96 0.55
N PHE A 58 -4.46 6.55 0.74
CA PHE A 58 -4.01 5.21 0.35
C PHE A 58 -4.85 4.14 1.07
N SER A 59 -5.19 3.08 0.36
CA SER A 59 -5.98 1.98 0.90
C SER A 59 -5.41 0.64 0.44
N ARG A 60 -4.96 -0.18 1.40
CA ARG A 60 -4.54 -1.58 1.15
C ARG A 60 -5.66 -2.39 0.49
N GLU A 61 -6.91 -2.17 0.90
CA GLU A 61 -8.07 -2.88 0.34
C GLU A 61 -8.24 -2.60 -1.16
N LYS A 62 -7.96 -1.37 -1.62
CA LYS A 62 -7.98 -1.04 -3.05
C LYS A 62 -6.86 -1.73 -3.82
N VAL A 63 -5.66 -1.83 -3.23
CA VAL A 63 -4.54 -2.60 -3.80
C VAL A 63 -4.94 -4.06 -3.92
N MET A 64 -5.41 -4.69 -2.82
CA MET A 64 -5.87 -6.07 -2.81
C MET A 64 -6.95 -6.32 -3.85
N SER A 65 -7.95 -5.44 -3.94
CA SER A 65 -9.05 -5.57 -4.91
C SER A 65 -8.56 -5.51 -6.37
N GLY A 66 -7.58 -4.67 -6.67
CA GLY A 66 -6.95 -4.60 -7.99
C GLY A 66 -6.19 -5.87 -8.34
N VAL A 67 -5.36 -6.34 -7.42
CA VAL A 67 -4.53 -7.56 -7.60
C VAL A 67 -5.39 -8.82 -7.63
N ARG A 68 -6.44 -8.93 -6.81
CA ARG A 68 -7.36 -10.07 -6.76
C ARG A 68 -7.93 -10.43 -8.14
N LYS A 69 -8.23 -9.42 -8.96
CA LYS A 69 -8.71 -9.64 -10.34
C LYS A 69 -7.68 -10.34 -11.21
N ALA A 70 -6.41 -9.98 -11.08
CA ALA A 70 -5.32 -10.62 -11.81
C ALA A 70 -5.07 -12.05 -11.32
N CYS A 71 -5.28 -12.31 -10.02
CA CYS A 71 -5.10 -13.61 -9.37
C CYS A 71 -6.29 -14.55 -9.55
N GLN A 72 -7.33 -14.18 -10.29
CA GLN A 72 -8.51 -15.03 -10.45
C GLN A 72 -8.15 -16.41 -11.06
N GLY A 73 -8.52 -17.49 -10.36
CA GLY A 73 -8.20 -18.86 -10.74
C GLY A 73 -6.75 -19.29 -10.44
N ARG A 74 -6.03 -18.48 -9.63
CA ARG A 74 -4.67 -18.81 -9.16
C ARG A 74 -4.70 -19.24 -7.68
N PRO A 75 -3.75 -20.06 -7.21
CA PRO A 75 -3.66 -20.50 -5.82
C PRO A 75 -3.09 -19.40 -4.90
N VAL A 76 -3.67 -18.22 -4.96
CA VAL A 76 -3.29 -17.03 -4.16
C VAL A 76 -4.35 -16.81 -3.10
N THR A 77 -3.94 -16.75 -1.84
CA THR A 77 -4.84 -16.57 -0.70
C THR A 77 -5.06 -15.10 -0.36
N GLU A 78 -6.10 -14.81 0.42
CA GLU A 78 -6.33 -13.45 0.95
C GLU A 78 -5.18 -12.98 1.85
N ALA A 79 -4.51 -13.90 2.56
CA ALA A 79 -3.33 -13.59 3.36
C ALA A 79 -2.16 -13.13 2.49
N ASP A 80 -1.93 -13.80 1.35
CA ASP A 80 -0.89 -13.41 0.39
C ASP A 80 -1.16 -12.02 -0.19
N LEU A 81 -2.42 -11.73 -0.52
CA LEU A 81 -2.84 -10.41 -1.00
C LEU A 81 -2.63 -9.32 0.06
N ALA A 82 -2.90 -9.63 1.32
CA ALA A 82 -2.69 -8.69 2.42
C ALA A 82 -1.19 -8.39 2.64
N MET A 83 -0.33 -9.41 2.58
CA MET A 83 1.12 -9.26 2.66
C MET A 83 1.66 -8.45 1.48
N LEU A 84 1.20 -8.73 0.25
CA LEU A 84 1.55 -7.95 -0.92
C LEU A 84 1.15 -6.48 -0.76
N ALA A 85 -0.07 -6.20 -0.31
CA ALA A 85 -0.55 -4.83 -0.13
C ALA A 85 0.24 -4.09 0.96
N GLN A 86 0.67 -4.78 2.01
CA GLN A 86 1.56 -4.23 3.03
C GLN A 86 2.93 -3.89 2.44
N SER A 87 3.56 -4.80 1.71
CA SER A 87 4.86 -4.56 1.07
C SER A 87 4.81 -3.38 0.11
N VAL A 88 3.73 -3.24 -0.66
CA VAL A 88 3.50 -2.09 -1.55
C VAL A 88 3.41 -0.79 -0.75
N GLU A 89 2.65 -0.77 0.34
CA GLU A 89 2.56 0.41 1.21
C GLU A 89 3.91 0.81 1.78
N GLU A 90 4.69 -0.15 2.28
CA GLU A 90 6.02 0.09 2.83
C GLU A 90 6.97 0.66 1.76
N SER A 91 6.99 0.07 0.56
CA SER A 91 7.78 0.56 -0.57
C SER A 91 7.42 1.99 -0.95
N VAL A 92 6.13 2.29 -1.02
CA VAL A 92 5.63 3.63 -1.35
C VAL A 92 5.99 4.64 -0.26
N ARG A 93 5.88 4.27 1.02
CA ARG A 93 6.28 5.15 2.13
C ARG A 93 7.79 5.45 2.14
N GLN A 94 8.62 4.52 1.68
CA GLN A 94 10.07 4.72 1.56
C GLN A 94 10.45 5.78 0.55
N THR A 95 9.59 6.14 -0.40
CA THR A 95 9.83 7.27 -1.33
C THR A 95 9.89 8.62 -0.61
N GLY A 96 9.38 8.71 0.63
CA GLY A 96 9.33 9.93 1.43
C GLY A 96 8.28 10.94 0.98
N SER A 97 7.46 10.62 -0.01
CA SER A 97 6.38 11.48 -0.48
C SER A 97 5.10 11.26 0.31
N SER A 98 4.40 12.33 0.66
CA SER A 98 3.05 12.26 1.25
C SER A 98 1.95 12.07 0.20
N GLN A 99 2.29 12.21 -1.08
CA GLN A 99 1.38 12.04 -2.21
C GLN A 99 2.07 11.21 -3.30
N ILE A 100 1.35 10.26 -3.87
CA ILE A 100 1.86 9.36 -4.89
C ILE A 100 0.82 9.17 -6.00
N ASP A 101 1.26 9.04 -7.24
CA ASP A 101 0.37 8.77 -8.35
C ASP A 101 -0.12 7.31 -8.37
N THR A 102 -1.37 7.11 -8.80
CA THR A 102 -1.94 5.76 -8.96
C THR A 102 -1.05 4.86 -9.84
N ASN A 103 -0.37 5.43 -10.85
CA ASN A 103 0.51 4.68 -11.71
C ASN A 103 1.75 4.16 -10.97
N GLU A 104 2.33 4.94 -10.07
CA GLU A 104 3.48 4.53 -9.26
C GLU A 104 3.11 3.38 -8.32
N ILE A 105 1.88 3.40 -7.76
CA ILE A 105 1.36 2.27 -6.98
C ILE A 105 1.26 1.02 -7.85
N GLY A 106 0.74 1.15 -9.08
CA GLY A 106 0.67 0.06 -10.04
C GLY A 106 2.04 -0.54 -10.34
N LEU A 107 3.05 0.30 -10.54
CA LEU A 107 4.43 -0.15 -10.74
C LEU A 107 5.01 -0.83 -9.49
N ALA A 108 4.73 -0.30 -8.30
CA ALA A 108 5.17 -0.89 -7.03
C ALA A 108 4.56 -2.29 -6.77
N ILE A 109 3.39 -2.58 -7.33
CA ILE A 109 2.74 -3.90 -7.24
C ILE A 109 3.47 -4.96 -8.09
N LEU A 110 4.09 -4.58 -9.21
CA LEU A 110 4.64 -5.53 -10.18
C LEU A 110 5.70 -6.45 -9.59
N GLY A 111 6.63 -5.92 -8.79
CA GLY A 111 7.67 -6.71 -8.15
C GLY A 111 7.13 -7.80 -7.23
N PRO A 112 6.40 -7.44 -6.15
CA PRO A 112 5.81 -8.41 -5.24
C PRO A 112 4.85 -9.40 -5.90
N LEU A 113 4.09 -8.96 -6.91
CA LEU A 113 3.16 -9.84 -7.63
C LEU A 113 3.89 -10.85 -8.52
N ARG A 114 5.03 -10.46 -9.09
CA ARG A 114 5.89 -11.38 -9.86
C ARG A 114 6.45 -12.51 -9.01
N GLU A 115 6.81 -12.21 -7.77
CA GLU A 115 7.29 -13.22 -6.83
C GLU A 115 6.17 -14.15 -6.35
N LEU A 116 4.96 -13.61 -6.22
CA LEU A 116 3.80 -14.34 -5.75
C LEU A 116 3.22 -15.28 -6.82
N ASP A 117 2.97 -14.78 -8.03
CA ASP A 117 2.40 -15.55 -9.15
C ASP A 117 2.67 -14.88 -10.49
N GLU A 118 3.46 -15.53 -11.34
CA GLU A 118 3.90 -15.00 -12.64
C GLU A 118 2.77 -14.83 -13.64
N VAL A 119 1.73 -15.66 -13.59
CA VAL A 119 0.57 -15.53 -14.48
C VAL A 119 -0.27 -14.32 -14.07
N ALA A 120 -0.48 -14.13 -12.77
CA ALA A 120 -1.14 -12.94 -12.25
C ALA A 120 -0.32 -11.66 -12.58
N TYR A 121 1.01 -11.74 -12.47
CA TYR A 121 1.90 -10.66 -12.88
C TYR A 121 1.69 -10.27 -14.34
N LEU A 122 1.70 -11.23 -15.28
CA LEU A 122 1.50 -10.94 -16.70
C LEU A 122 0.14 -10.28 -16.98
N ARG A 123 -0.92 -10.76 -16.33
CA ARG A 123 -2.27 -10.17 -16.44
C ARG A 123 -2.29 -8.73 -15.93
N PHE A 124 -1.64 -8.46 -14.81
CA PHE A 124 -1.59 -7.14 -14.21
C PHE A 124 -0.68 -6.20 -15.01
N ALA A 125 0.51 -6.67 -15.40
CA ALA A 125 1.49 -5.92 -16.17
C ALA A 125 0.94 -5.48 -17.53
N SER A 126 0.15 -6.34 -18.19
CA SER A 126 -0.44 -6.01 -19.49
C SER A 126 -1.31 -4.75 -19.47
N VAL A 127 -1.95 -4.48 -18.33
CA VAL A 127 -2.78 -3.26 -18.14
C VAL A 127 -1.92 -2.06 -17.75
N TYR A 128 -0.99 -2.23 -16.81
CA TYR A 128 -0.21 -1.12 -16.27
C TYR A 128 0.96 -0.68 -17.14
N ARG A 129 1.59 -1.61 -17.88
CA ARG A 129 2.61 -1.34 -18.89
C ARG A 129 2.02 -1.05 -20.27
N ALA A 130 0.68 -1.09 -20.39
CA ALA A 130 -0.06 -0.84 -21.62
C ALA A 130 0.47 -1.68 -22.79
N PHE A 131 0.47 -3.02 -22.65
CA PHE A 131 0.86 -3.91 -23.74
C PHE A 131 -0.05 -3.68 -24.95
N GLU A 132 0.54 -3.44 -26.12
CA GLU A 132 -0.16 -3.13 -27.36
C GLU A 132 -0.04 -4.25 -28.38
N SER A 133 0.91 -5.17 -28.20
CA SER A 133 1.22 -6.23 -29.16
C SER A 133 1.49 -7.58 -28.48
N LEU A 134 1.56 -8.65 -29.28
CA LEU A 134 1.97 -9.97 -28.79
C LEU A 134 3.45 -9.98 -28.40
N GLU A 135 4.27 -9.18 -29.06
CA GLU A 135 5.70 -9.04 -28.80
C GLU A 135 5.95 -8.50 -27.40
N ASP A 136 5.06 -7.66 -26.85
CA ASP A 136 5.16 -7.17 -25.46
C ASP A 136 4.98 -8.32 -24.46
N PHE A 137 4.04 -9.24 -24.75
CA PHE A 137 3.86 -10.46 -23.94
C PHE A 137 5.07 -11.39 -24.08
N GLU A 138 5.56 -11.62 -25.30
CA GLU A 138 6.72 -12.47 -25.53
C GLU A 138 7.95 -11.96 -24.80
N SER A 139 8.20 -10.65 -24.84
CA SER A 139 9.29 -9.99 -24.11
C SER A 139 9.16 -10.19 -22.61
N SER A 140 7.97 -9.95 -22.04
CA SER A 140 7.73 -10.15 -20.62
C SER A 140 7.86 -11.62 -20.19
N ILE A 141 7.44 -12.56 -21.03
CA ILE A 141 7.62 -14.00 -20.77
C ILE A 141 9.10 -14.38 -20.85
N ALA A 142 9.86 -13.81 -21.79
CA ALA A 142 11.31 -14.05 -21.90
C ALA A 142 12.05 -13.55 -20.65
N GLU A 143 11.70 -12.36 -20.15
CA GLU A 143 12.23 -11.82 -18.88
C GLU A 143 11.96 -12.77 -17.70
N LEU A 144 10.71 -13.26 -17.57
CA LEU A 144 10.35 -14.19 -16.51
C LEU A 144 11.14 -15.50 -16.58
N ARG A 145 11.33 -16.04 -17.79
CA ARG A 145 12.12 -17.28 -18.01
C ARG A 145 13.59 -17.09 -17.70
N ALA A 146 14.17 -15.94 -18.02
CA ALA A 146 15.56 -15.63 -17.70
C ALA A 146 15.78 -15.57 -16.18
N ASP A 147 14.86 -14.94 -15.45
CA ASP A 147 14.95 -14.87 -13.99
C ASP A 147 14.77 -16.23 -13.30
N HIS A 148 13.95 -17.11 -13.86
CA HIS A 148 13.87 -18.50 -13.39
C HIS A 148 15.19 -19.23 -13.54
N ALA A 149 15.86 -19.08 -14.68
CA ALA A 149 17.15 -19.70 -14.93
C ALA A 149 18.21 -19.21 -13.94
N ASP A 150 18.24 -17.91 -13.65
CA ASP A 150 19.17 -17.31 -12.68
C ASP A 150 18.90 -17.76 -11.23
N ARG A 151 17.61 -17.89 -10.84
CA ARG A 151 17.24 -18.39 -9.49
C ARG A 151 17.62 -19.85 -9.29
N THR A 152 17.48 -20.68 -10.31
CA THR A 152 17.86 -22.09 -10.27
C THR A 152 19.38 -22.32 -10.35
N ALA A 153 20.13 -21.38 -10.95
CA ALA A 153 21.58 -21.42 -11.05
C ALA A 153 22.31 -20.94 -9.79
N ARG A 154 21.63 -20.27 -8.86
CA ARG A 154 22.21 -19.80 -7.60
C ARG A 154 22.23 -20.98 -6.60
N PRO A 155 23.41 -21.52 -6.21
CA PRO A 155 23.48 -22.55 -5.18
C PRO A 155 22.93 -21.98 -3.86
N ALA A 156 22.14 -22.80 -3.14
CA ALA A 156 21.71 -22.49 -1.78
C ALA A 156 22.97 -22.19 -0.94
N VAL A 157 23.00 -21.01 -0.32
CA VAL A 157 24.02 -20.68 0.67
C VAL A 157 23.78 -21.61 1.87
N PRO A 158 24.72 -22.50 2.25
CA PRO A 158 24.52 -23.29 3.47
C PRO A 158 24.55 -22.37 4.69
N GLU A 159 23.60 -22.60 5.63
CA GLU A 159 23.57 -21.99 6.95
C GLU A 159 24.81 -22.32 7.76
#